data_21d2257a00061b7b47b53cd016a4448f
#
_entry.id   21d2257a00061b7b47b53cd016a4448f
#
_cell.length_a   1.000
_cell.length_b   1.000
_cell.length_c   1.000
_cell.angle_alpha   90.00
_cell.angle_beta   90.00
_cell.angle_gamma   90.00
#
_symmetry.space_group_name_H-M   'P 1'
#
loop_
_entity.id
_entity.type
_entity.pdbx_description
1 polymer ?
#
loop_
_entity_poly.entity_id
_entity_poly.type
_entity_poly.pdbx_seq_one_letter_code
_entity_poly.pdbx_strand_id
1 'polypeptide(L)'
;MAGRAWLSDQRGELAAEKILDAAEKLFAEQDPGSVGMNEIARAAGCSRATLYRYFESRDALHTAYVHRWANALYHELTRRLAGVDDPAERLVAGITESLALVRGNPALVSWFAETGPPIGAAMASQSDVITVMVASFLSALGTGDGDVVQQRARWVVRVVTSMLSFPGRDADDEREMLTQFVVPVVVAPERLRPAPVGSEE
;
A
#
# COMPACT_ATOMS: atom_id res chain seq x y z
N MET A 1 14.55 34.84 9.58
CA MET A 1 13.47 34.61 8.58
C MET A 1 13.06 33.12 8.46
N ALA A 2 13.89 32.16 8.90
CA ALA A 2 13.62 30.71 8.83
C ALA A 2 12.42 30.22 9.70
N GLY A 3 12.16 30.85 10.85
CA GLY A 3 11.11 30.36 11.77
C GLY A 3 9.65 30.53 11.31
N ARG A 4 9.36 31.43 10.34
CA ARG A 4 7.98 31.60 9.80
C ARG A 4 7.64 30.57 8.72
N ALA A 5 8.62 30.16 7.92
CA ALA A 5 8.44 29.15 6.88
C ALA A 5 8.12 27.78 7.52
N TRP A 6 8.88 27.39 8.55
CA TRP A 6 8.67 26.15 9.29
C TRP A 6 7.29 26.05 9.97
N LEU A 7 6.82 27.13 10.61
CA LEU A 7 5.49 27.19 11.23
C LEU A 7 4.33 27.21 10.20
N SER A 8 4.59 27.66 8.96
CA SER A 8 3.59 27.58 7.88
C SER A 8 3.50 26.18 7.31
N ASP A 9 4.62 25.48 7.16
CA ASP A 9 4.68 24.09 6.72
C ASP A 9 3.98 23.15 7.70
N GLN A 10 4.28 23.24 8.99
CA GLN A 10 3.60 22.42 10.02
C GLN A 10 2.08 22.66 10.03
N ARG A 11 1.62 23.90 9.87
CA ARG A 11 0.18 24.20 9.78
C ARG A 11 -0.44 23.65 8.50
N GLY A 12 0.34 23.61 7.42
CA GLY A 12 -0.08 23.00 6.15
C GLY A 12 -0.26 21.49 6.28
N GLU A 13 0.72 20.81 6.86
CA GLU A 13 0.66 19.36 7.11
C GLU A 13 -0.53 19.00 8.01
N LEU A 14 -0.73 19.71 9.14
CA LEU A 14 -1.88 19.47 10.02
C LEU A 14 -3.24 19.70 9.34
N ALA A 15 -3.32 20.62 8.38
CA ALA A 15 -4.56 20.85 7.64
C ALA A 15 -4.80 19.74 6.61
N ALA A 16 -3.76 19.25 5.92
CA ALA A 16 -3.84 18.13 5.01
C ALA A 16 -4.28 16.86 5.76
N GLU A 17 -3.67 16.57 6.92
CA GLU A 17 -4.05 15.44 7.77
C GLU A 17 -5.53 15.50 8.19
N LYS A 18 -6.04 16.66 8.63
CA LYS A 18 -7.47 16.82 8.96
C LYS A 18 -8.40 16.55 7.77
N ILE A 19 -7.98 16.89 6.56
CA ILE A 19 -8.76 16.61 5.35
C ILE A 19 -8.76 15.10 5.09
N LEU A 20 -7.61 14.43 5.23
CA LEU A 20 -7.50 12.99 5.06
C LEU A 20 -8.29 12.22 6.13
N ASP A 21 -8.30 12.69 7.39
CA ASP A 21 -9.12 12.10 8.46
C ASP A 21 -10.63 12.22 8.18
N ALA A 22 -11.04 13.35 7.60
CA ALA A 22 -12.44 13.54 7.20
C ALA A 22 -12.82 12.64 6.02
N ALA A 23 -11.90 12.47 5.04
CA ALA A 23 -12.08 11.57 3.92
C ALA A 23 -12.17 10.10 4.39
N GLU A 24 -11.32 9.70 5.33
CA GLU A 24 -11.32 8.34 5.90
C GLU A 24 -12.68 7.98 6.52
N LYS A 25 -13.28 8.89 7.28
CA LYS A 25 -14.60 8.66 7.87
C LYS A 25 -15.67 8.43 6.80
N LEU A 26 -15.61 9.20 5.71
CA LEU A 26 -16.53 9.03 4.59
C LEU A 26 -16.28 7.70 3.84
N PHE A 27 -15.03 7.32 3.63
CA PHE A 27 -14.67 6.05 2.99
C PHE A 27 -15.06 4.82 3.83
N ALA A 28 -15.16 4.96 5.15
CA ALA A 28 -15.68 3.89 6.01
C ALA A 28 -17.18 3.66 5.85
N GLU A 29 -17.94 4.67 5.38
CA GLU A 29 -19.39 4.65 5.28
C GLU A 29 -19.88 4.53 3.83
N GLN A 30 -19.05 4.90 2.84
CA GLN A 30 -19.43 5.02 1.44
C GLN A 30 -18.33 4.48 0.52
N ASP A 31 -18.71 4.09 -0.70
CA ASP A 31 -17.75 3.76 -1.75
C ASP A 31 -16.83 4.98 -2.04
N PRO A 32 -15.48 4.81 -1.95
CA PRO A 32 -14.52 5.88 -2.20
C PRO A 32 -14.70 6.56 -3.55
N GLY A 33 -15.13 5.80 -4.58
CA GLY A 33 -15.43 6.32 -5.91
C GLY A 33 -16.63 7.27 -5.95
N SER A 34 -17.54 7.18 -4.98
CA SER A 34 -18.74 8.03 -4.88
C SER A 34 -18.51 9.32 -4.08
N VAL A 35 -17.53 9.32 -3.16
CA VAL A 35 -17.25 10.46 -2.26
C VAL A 35 -16.72 11.65 -3.03
N GLY A 36 -17.41 12.78 -2.94
CA GLY A 36 -17.07 14.01 -3.65
C GLY A 36 -16.20 14.97 -2.85
N MET A 37 -15.37 15.77 -3.56
CA MET A 37 -14.49 16.79 -2.94
C MET A 37 -15.26 17.81 -2.08
N ASN A 38 -16.50 18.16 -2.46
CA ASN A 38 -17.33 19.08 -1.67
C ASN A 38 -17.80 18.47 -0.34
N GLU A 39 -18.04 17.17 -0.34
CA GLU A 39 -18.43 16.42 0.84
C GLU A 39 -17.28 16.31 1.81
N ILE A 40 -16.09 15.99 1.31
CA ILE A 40 -14.85 15.95 2.10
C ILE A 40 -14.55 17.33 2.70
N ALA A 41 -14.66 18.43 1.91
CA ALA A 41 -14.43 19.78 2.42
C ALA A 41 -15.40 20.13 3.57
N ARG A 42 -16.69 19.77 3.44
CA ARG A 42 -17.70 19.98 4.48
C ARG A 42 -17.37 19.15 5.73
N ALA A 43 -17.03 17.87 5.58
CA ALA A 43 -16.66 17.01 6.69
C ALA A 43 -15.38 17.46 7.41
N ALA A 44 -14.40 17.99 6.66
CA ALA A 44 -13.16 18.56 7.20
C ALA A 44 -13.35 19.96 7.85
N GLY A 45 -14.53 20.57 7.71
CA GLY A 45 -14.80 21.93 8.21
C GLY A 45 -14.04 23.03 7.48
N CYS A 46 -13.71 22.83 6.19
CA CYS A 46 -12.98 23.79 5.39
C CYS A 46 -13.74 24.20 4.12
N SER A 47 -13.34 25.32 3.49
CA SER A 47 -13.87 25.70 2.19
C SER A 47 -13.35 24.80 1.06
N ARG A 48 -14.13 24.70 -0.03
CA ARG A 48 -13.67 24.00 -1.25
C ARG A 48 -12.33 24.57 -1.75
N ALA A 49 -12.16 25.88 -1.76
CA ALA A 49 -10.92 26.54 -2.17
C ALA A 49 -9.74 26.14 -1.26
N THR A 50 -9.98 25.98 0.04
CA THR A 50 -8.97 25.47 0.99
C THR A 50 -8.60 24.04 0.67
N LEU A 51 -9.56 23.16 0.42
CA LEU A 51 -9.29 21.76 0.07
C LEU A 51 -8.47 21.66 -1.21
N TYR A 52 -8.86 22.37 -2.29
CA TYR A 52 -8.14 22.34 -3.57
C TYR A 52 -6.72 22.95 -3.49
N ARG A 53 -6.42 23.74 -2.48
CA ARG A 53 -5.05 24.21 -2.24
C ARG A 53 -4.12 23.09 -1.74
N TYR A 54 -4.66 22.09 -1.04
CA TYR A 54 -3.90 20.92 -0.54
C TYR A 54 -3.93 19.74 -1.50
N PHE A 55 -5.06 19.50 -2.14
CA PHE A 55 -5.28 18.40 -3.06
C PHE A 55 -5.93 18.91 -4.34
N GLU A 56 -5.14 19.07 -5.39
CA GLU A 56 -5.56 19.67 -6.67
C GLU A 56 -6.68 18.88 -7.38
N SER A 57 -6.82 17.59 -7.07
CA SER A 57 -7.84 16.71 -7.64
C SER A 57 -8.28 15.66 -6.60
N ARG A 58 -9.38 14.96 -6.92
CA ARG A 58 -9.82 13.81 -6.15
C ARG A 58 -8.75 12.70 -6.16
N ASP A 59 -8.15 12.46 -7.30
CA ASP A 59 -7.11 11.44 -7.46
C ASP A 59 -5.86 11.77 -6.63
N ALA A 60 -5.48 13.05 -6.55
CA ALA A 60 -4.39 13.50 -5.68
C ALA A 60 -4.70 13.25 -4.19
N LEU A 61 -5.95 13.50 -3.77
CA LEU A 61 -6.39 13.21 -2.39
C LEU A 61 -6.42 11.70 -2.13
N HIS A 62 -6.94 10.91 -3.05
CA HIS A 62 -6.95 9.45 -2.96
C HIS A 62 -5.54 8.88 -2.86
N THR A 63 -4.62 9.36 -3.71
CA THR A 63 -3.20 8.97 -3.69
C THR A 63 -2.56 9.29 -2.34
N ALA A 64 -2.77 10.49 -1.81
CA ALA A 64 -2.24 10.88 -0.51
C ALA A 64 -2.81 10.02 0.63
N TYR A 65 -4.10 9.68 0.58
CA TYR A 65 -4.75 8.79 1.55
C TYR A 65 -4.12 7.39 1.52
N VAL A 66 -3.99 6.80 0.32
CA VAL A 66 -3.38 5.47 0.14
C VAL A 66 -1.92 5.47 0.60
N HIS A 67 -1.15 6.51 0.28
CA HIS A 67 0.25 6.61 0.73
C HIS A 67 0.36 6.76 2.25
N ARG A 68 -0.52 7.53 2.89
CA ARG A 68 -0.57 7.65 4.36
C ARG A 68 -0.77 6.28 5.01
N TRP A 69 -1.73 5.51 4.51
CA TRP A 69 -2.02 4.17 5.02
C TRP A 69 -0.91 3.17 4.71
N ALA A 70 -0.33 3.20 3.51
CA ALA A 70 0.80 2.33 3.17
C ALA A 70 1.99 2.58 4.10
N ASN A 71 2.27 3.84 4.43
CA ASN A 71 3.33 4.21 5.36
C ASN A 71 3.04 3.72 6.80
N ALA A 72 1.83 3.93 7.29
CA ALA A 72 1.40 3.43 8.60
C ALA A 72 1.49 1.91 8.68
N LEU A 73 1.03 1.20 7.64
CA LEU A 73 1.10 -0.24 7.51
C LEU A 73 2.56 -0.73 7.53
N TYR A 74 3.44 -0.10 6.76
CA TYR A 74 4.86 -0.45 6.70
C TYR A 74 5.53 -0.36 8.08
N HIS A 75 5.28 0.72 8.82
CA HIS A 75 5.82 0.88 10.18
C HIS A 75 5.26 -0.16 11.16
N GLU A 76 3.97 -0.44 11.08
CA GLU A 76 3.32 -1.44 11.93
C GLU A 76 3.85 -2.85 11.65
N LEU A 77 4.01 -3.22 10.39
CA LEU A 77 4.60 -4.50 9.99
C LEU A 77 6.06 -4.61 10.45
N THR A 78 6.85 -3.56 10.28
CA THR A 78 8.25 -3.53 10.74
C THR A 78 8.32 -3.81 12.24
N ARG A 79 7.40 -3.24 13.02
CA ARG A 79 7.31 -3.46 14.46
C ARG A 79 6.88 -4.89 14.81
N ARG A 80 5.82 -5.42 14.16
CA ARG A 80 5.28 -6.75 14.45
C ARG A 80 6.23 -7.87 14.06
N LEU A 81 6.98 -7.70 12.98
CA LEU A 81 7.85 -8.72 12.42
C LEU A 81 9.31 -8.64 12.92
N ALA A 82 9.61 -7.77 13.89
CA ALA A 82 10.97 -7.56 14.40
C ALA A 82 11.64 -8.82 14.99
N GLY A 83 10.85 -9.82 15.42
CA GLY A 83 11.35 -11.08 15.98
C GLY A 83 11.27 -12.28 15.05
N VAL A 84 10.90 -12.08 13.77
CA VAL A 84 10.80 -13.16 12.78
C VAL A 84 12.06 -13.15 11.92
N ASP A 85 12.97 -14.10 12.16
CA ASP A 85 14.29 -14.12 11.51
C ASP A 85 14.29 -14.89 10.18
N ASP A 86 13.48 -15.96 10.06
CA ASP A 86 13.39 -16.73 8.82
C ASP A 86 12.75 -15.91 7.70
N PRO A 87 13.44 -15.72 6.55
CA PRO A 87 12.94 -14.86 5.47
C PRO A 87 11.61 -15.34 4.85
N ALA A 88 11.40 -16.66 4.76
CA ALA A 88 10.18 -17.23 4.20
C ALA A 88 8.99 -17.01 5.15
N GLU A 89 9.19 -17.30 6.43
CA GLU A 89 8.19 -17.05 7.46
C GLU A 89 7.86 -15.55 7.57
N ARG A 90 8.89 -14.69 7.55
CA ARG A 90 8.72 -13.23 7.61
C ARG A 90 7.98 -12.68 6.41
N LEU A 91 8.20 -13.21 5.20
CA LEU A 91 7.45 -12.84 4.01
C LEU A 91 5.97 -13.23 4.14
N VAL A 92 5.70 -14.48 4.51
CA VAL A 92 4.32 -14.98 4.67
C VAL A 92 3.60 -14.20 5.77
N ALA A 93 4.23 -14.01 6.93
CA ALA A 93 3.68 -13.23 8.02
C ALA A 93 3.43 -11.76 7.60
N GLY A 94 4.36 -11.15 6.86
CA GLY A 94 4.21 -9.78 6.35
C GLY A 94 2.99 -9.61 5.45
N ILE A 95 2.76 -10.57 4.56
CA ILE A 95 1.59 -10.53 3.66
C ILE A 95 0.30 -10.81 4.45
N THR A 96 0.25 -11.85 5.28
CA THR A 96 -0.96 -12.19 6.05
C THR A 96 -1.37 -11.09 7.02
N GLU A 97 -0.41 -10.47 7.72
CA GLU A 97 -0.66 -9.31 8.58
C GLU A 97 -1.16 -8.09 7.78
N SER A 98 -0.60 -7.85 6.58
CA SER A 98 -1.08 -6.79 5.68
C SER A 98 -2.54 -7.00 5.30
N LEU A 99 -2.91 -8.23 4.89
CA LEU A 99 -4.29 -8.58 4.56
C LEU A 99 -5.22 -8.37 5.76
N ALA A 100 -4.81 -8.83 6.94
CA ALA A 100 -5.60 -8.68 8.16
C ALA A 100 -5.83 -7.21 8.55
N LEU A 101 -4.79 -6.38 8.48
CA LEU A 101 -4.87 -4.95 8.81
C LEU A 101 -5.75 -4.18 7.83
N VAL A 102 -5.66 -4.47 6.53
CA VAL A 102 -6.53 -3.83 5.52
C VAL A 102 -7.98 -4.29 5.69
N ARG A 103 -8.22 -5.59 5.85
CA ARG A 103 -9.57 -6.16 6.02
C ARG A 103 -10.23 -5.71 7.34
N GLY A 104 -9.44 -5.48 8.38
CA GLY A 104 -9.90 -4.97 9.67
C GLY A 104 -10.25 -3.49 9.68
N ASN A 105 -9.94 -2.73 8.61
CA ASN A 105 -10.23 -1.31 8.52
C ASN A 105 -11.36 -1.05 7.51
N PRO A 106 -12.57 -0.63 7.96
CA PRO A 106 -13.71 -0.38 7.07
C PRO A 106 -13.42 0.60 5.94
N ALA A 107 -12.62 1.65 6.22
CA ALA A 107 -12.26 2.65 5.23
C ALA A 107 -11.31 2.11 4.15
N LEU A 108 -10.49 1.09 4.45
CA LEU A 108 -9.58 0.48 3.48
C LEU A 108 -10.25 -0.65 2.70
N VAL A 109 -11.04 -1.49 3.36
CA VAL A 109 -11.69 -2.62 2.69
C VAL A 109 -12.65 -2.17 1.60
N SER A 110 -13.28 -1.00 1.75
CA SER A 110 -14.15 -0.41 0.74
C SER A 110 -13.45 -0.14 -0.61
N TRP A 111 -12.13 0.05 -0.61
CA TRP A 111 -11.33 0.24 -1.82
C TRP A 111 -11.13 -1.02 -2.66
N PHE A 112 -11.40 -2.19 -2.07
CA PHE A 112 -11.24 -3.50 -2.71
C PHE A 112 -12.58 -4.24 -2.87
N ALA A 113 -13.70 -3.57 -2.55
CA ALA A 113 -15.04 -4.17 -2.65
C ALA A 113 -15.42 -4.50 -4.10
N GLU A 114 -16.12 -5.62 -4.29
CA GLU A 114 -16.56 -6.13 -5.60
C GLU A 114 -17.61 -5.26 -6.30
N THR A 115 -18.26 -4.34 -5.58
CA THR A 115 -19.40 -3.56 -6.08
C THR A 115 -19.03 -2.38 -6.98
N GLY A 116 -17.73 -2.15 -7.20
CA GLY A 116 -17.23 -1.04 -8.02
C GLY A 116 -15.92 -1.37 -8.75
N PRO A 117 -15.35 -0.43 -9.53
CA PRO A 117 -14.03 -0.61 -10.09
C PRO A 117 -13.01 -0.78 -8.94
N PRO A 118 -12.03 -1.69 -9.06
CA PRO A 118 -11.05 -1.98 -7.99
C PRO A 118 -10.03 -0.84 -7.86
N ILE A 119 -10.49 0.31 -7.38
CA ILE A 119 -9.70 1.54 -7.28
C ILE A 119 -8.44 1.31 -6.44
N GLY A 120 -8.57 0.61 -5.31
CA GLY A 120 -7.46 0.31 -4.41
C GLY A 120 -6.38 -0.54 -5.08
N ALA A 121 -6.79 -1.58 -5.81
CA ALA A 121 -5.85 -2.45 -6.54
C ALA A 121 -5.11 -1.68 -7.65
N ALA A 122 -5.83 -0.85 -8.41
CA ALA A 122 -5.23 -0.03 -9.45
C ALA A 122 -4.23 0.97 -8.86
N MET A 123 -4.60 1.70 -7.81
CA MET A 123 -3.73 2.68 -7.16
C MET A 123 -2.50 2.03 -6.52
N ALA A 124 -2.66 0.90 -5.82
CA ALA A 124 -1.54 0.20 -5.23
C ALA A 124 -0.55 -0.31 -6.29
N SER A 125 -1.08 -0.89 -7.38
CA SER A 125 -0.25 -1.44 -8.47
C SER A 125 0.49 -0.37 -9.28
N GLN A 126 0.00 0.86 -9.32
CA GLN A 126 0.60 1.98 -10.04
C GLN A 126 1.45 2.88 -9.13
N SER A 127 1.47 2.65 -7.82
CA SER A 127 2.22 3.46 -6.88
C SER A 127 3.69 3.04 -6.79
N ASP A 128 4.58 3.91 -7.23
CA ASP A 128 6.03 3.75 -7.03
C ASP A 128 6.38 3.78 -5.54
N VAL A 129 5.67 4.57 -4.73
CA VAL A 129 5.89 4.65 -3.28
C VAL A 129 5.65 3.30 -2.61
N ILE A 130 4.51 2.65 -2.91
CA ILE A 130 4.19 1.32 -2.37
C ILE A 130 5.22 0.30 -2.88
N THR A 131 5.57 0.34 -4.15
CA THR A 131 6.58 -0.56 -4.73
C THR A 131 7.93 -0.42 -4.03
N VAL A 132 8.38 0.81 -3.77
CA VAL A 132 9.63 1.07 -3.05
C VAL A 132 9.57 0.57 -1.59
N MET A 133 8.45 0.76 -0.89
CA MET A 133 8.27 0.24 0.48
C MET A 133 8.36 -1.29 0.51
N VAL A 134 7.67 -1.96 -0.41
CA VAL A 134 7.73 -3.43 -0.53
C VAL A 134 9.14 -3.88 -0.92
N ALA A 135 9.80 -3.20 -1.86
CA ALA A 135 11.18 -3.50 -2.23
C ALA A 135 12.14 -3.36 -1.05
N SER A 136 11.99 -2.33 -0.22
CA SER A 136 12.77 -2.14 1.00
C SER A 136 12.55 -3.29 2.00
N PHE A 137 11.30 -3.73 2.17
CA PHE A 137 10.99 -4.89 2.99
C PHE A 137 11.66 -6.17 2.45
N LEU A 138 11.56 -6.41 1.14
CA LEU A 138 12.17 -7.58 0.50
C LEU A 138 13.70 -7.55 0.56
N SER A 139 14.34 -6.39 0.36
CA SER A 139 15.80 -6.24 0.53
C SER A 139 16.24 -6.60 1.95
N ALA A 140 15.45 -6.22 2.97
CA ALA A 140 15.73 -6.58 4.36
C ALA A 140 15.60 -8.10 4.65
N LEU A 141 14.94 -8.87 3.76
CA LEU A 141 14.92 -10.33 3.79
C LEU A 141 16.13 -10.98 3.09
N GLY A 142 17.02 -10.20 2.50
CA GLY A 142 18.16 -10.72 1.72
C GLY A 142 17.74 -11.31 0.37
N THR A 143 16.62 -10.88 -0.21
CA THR A 143 16.09 -11.44 -1.46
C THR A 143 16.73 -10.87 -2.73
N GLY A 144 17.84 -10.16 -2.62
CA GLY A 144 18.57 -9.53 -3.73
C GLY A 144 18.41 -8.01 -3.76
N ASP A 145 19.00 -7.38 -4.77
CA ASP A 145 19.08 -5.94 -4.94
C ASP A 145 18.68 -5.49 -6.36
N GLY A 146 18.56 -4.19 -6.54
CA GLY A 146 18.36 -3.57 -7.84
C GLY A 146 17.04 -3.95 -8.53
N ASP A 147 17.11 -4.20 -9.84
CA ASP A 147 15.93 -4.42 -10.67
C ASP A 147 15.15 -5.69 -10.30
N VAL A 148 15.85 -6.72 -9.80
CA VAL A 148 15.23 -7.99 -9.41
C VAL A 148 14.31 -7.78 -8.21
N VAL A 149 14.76 -7.06 -7.19
CA VAL A 149 13.92 -6.80 -6.01
C VAL A 149 12.74 -5.89 -6.36
N GLN A 150 12.92 -4.94 -7.27
CA GLN A 150 11.82 -4.11 -7.78
C GLN A 150 10.77 -4.93 -8.53
N GLN A 151 11.19 -5.90 -9.34
CA GLN A 151 10.29 -6.80 -10.04
C GLN A 151 9.52 -7.72 -9.07
N ARG A 152 10.21 -8.26 -8.06
CA ARG A 152 9.61 -9.05 -6.98
C ARG A 152 8.61 -8.21 -6.17
N ALA A 153 8.94 -6.96 -5.86
CA ALA A 153 8.06 -6.04 -5.15
C ALA A 153 6.75 -5.80 -5.92
N ARG A 154 6.84 -5.51 -7.22
CA ARG A 154 5.64 -5.38 -8.07
C ARG A 154 4.80 -6.66 -8.10
N TRP A 155 5.45 -7.82 -8.09
CA TRP A 155 4.75 -9.10 -8.01
C TRP A 155 4.04 -9.28 -6.67
N VAL A 156 4.70 -9.03 -5.54
CA VAL A 156 4.09 -9.10 -4.19
C VAL A 156 2.92 -8.14 -4.07
N VAL A 157 3.03 -6.90 -4.56
CA VAL A 157 1.90 -5.95 -4.58
C VAL A 157 0.71 -6.53 -5.34
N ARG A 158 0.92 -7.17 -6.49
CA ARG A 158 -0.17 -7.81 -7.25
C ARG A 158 -0.80 -8.99 -6.50
N VAL A 159 0.00 -9.80 -5.82
CA VAL A 159 -0.51 -10.90 -4.99
C VAL A 159 -1.39 -10.36 -3.87
N VAL A 160 -0.90 -9.38 -3.11
CA VAL A 160 -1.65 -8.76 -2.01
C VAL A 160 -2.95 -8.14 -2.50
N THR A 161 -2.91 -7.35 -3.57
CA THR A 161 -4.12 -6.71 -4.13
C THR A 161 -5.11 -7.73 -4.69
N SER A 162 -4.62 -8.82 -5.29
CA SER A 162 -5.46 -9.93 -5.73
C SER A 162 -6.17 -10.60 -4.56
N MET A 163 -5.45 -10.92 -3.48
CA MET A 163 -6.04 -11.54 -2.27
C MET A 163 -7.01 -10.59 -1.54
N LEU A 164 -6.79 -9.27 -1.59
CA LEU A 164 -7.75 -8.31 -1.03
C LEU A 164 -9.04 -8.25 -1.83
N SER A 165 -8.96 -8.34 -3.17
CA SER A 165 -10.12 -8.31 -4.06
C SER A 165 -10.83 -9.67 -4.18
N PHE A 166 -10.06 -10.76 -4.09
CA PHE A 166 -10.54 -12.13 -4.23
C PHE A 166 -9.93 -12.98 -3.10
N PRO A 167 -10.53 -12.98 -1.91
CA PRO A 167 -10.03 -13.72 -0.76
C PRO A 167 -9.97 -15.23 -1.03
N GLY A 168 -9.00 -15.92 -0.42
CA GLY A 168 -8.97 -17.37 -0.34
C GLY A 168 -10.15 -17.90 0.48
N ARG A 169 -10.25 -19.24 0.58
CA ARG A 169 -11.31 -19.91 1.35
C ARG A 169 -11.28 -19.54 2.84
N ASP A 170 -10.07 -19.44 3.38
CA ASP A 170 -9.76 -19.04 4.76
C ASP A 170 -8.29 -18.60 4.88
N ALA A 171 -7.88 -18.22 6.09
CA ALA A 171 -6.52 -17.75 6.35
C ALA A 171 -5.44 -18.83 6.17
N ASP A 172 -5.78 -20.09 6.41
CA ASP A 172 -4.86 -21.21 6.24
C ASP A 172 -4.63 -21.50 4.76
N ASP A 173 -5.68 -21.49 3.93
CA ASP A 173 -5.62 -21.59 2.48
C ASP A 173 -4.74 -20.47 1.87
N GLU A 174 -4.94 -19.22 2.30
CA GLU A 174 -4.10 -18.10 1.87
C GLU A 174 -2.63 -18.28 2.27
N ARG A 175 -2.37 -18.72 3.49
CA ARG A 175 -1.02 -19.02 3.97
C ARG A 175 -0.37 -20.14 3.18
N GLU A 176 -1.10 -21.19 2.85
CA GLU A 176 -0.60 -22.30 2.03
C GLU A 176 -0.26 -21.82 0.61
N MET A 177 -1.14 -21.06 -0.04
CA MET A 177 -0.87 -20.44 -1.35
C MET A 177 0.38 -19.56 -1.33
N LEU A 178 0.56 -18.73 -0.30
CA LEU A 178 1.75 -17.88 -0.15
C LEU A 178 3.01 -18.73 -0.02
N THR A 179 2.97 -19.78 0.80
CA THR A 179 4.11 -20.67 1.05
C THR A 179 4.51 -21.44 -0.20
N GLN A 180 3.52 -21.97 -0.95
CA GLN A 180 3.77 -22.80 -2.13
C GLN A 180 4.14 -22.00 -3.38
N PHE A 181 3.56 -20.82 -3.59
CA PHE A 181 3.63 -20.10 -4.87
C PHE A 181 4.33 -18.74 -4.79
N VAL A 182 4.43 -18.12 -3.61
CA VAL A 182 5.06 -16.81 -3.47
C VAL A 182 6.47 -16.93 -2.89
N VAL A 183 6.64 -17.68 -1.82
CA VAL A 183 7.94 -17.87 -1.17
C VAL A 183 9.02 -18.38 -2.14
N PRO A 184 8.81 -19.43 -2.98
CA PRO A 184 9.83 -19.90 -3.89
C PRO A 184 10.27 -18.89 -4.94
N VAL A 185 9.37 -17.99 -5.33
CA VAL A 185 9.67 -16.96 -6.34
C VAL A 185 10.37 -15.74 -5.72
N VAL A 186 10.02 -15.39 -4.47
CA VAL A 186 10.50 -14.17 -3.82
C VAL A 186 11.76 -14.42 -2.99
N VAL A 187 11.82 -15.52 -2.23
CA VAL A 187 12.90 -15.79 -1.26
C VAL A 187 13.96 -16.73 -1.82
N ALA A 188 13.67 -17.48 -2.91
CA ALA A 188 14.63 -18.43 -3.45
C ALA A 188 15.94 -17.75 -3.91
N PRO A 189 17.12 -18.36 -3.62
CA PRO A 189 18.39 -17.85 -4.11
C PRO A 189 18.40 -17.84 -5.65
N GLU A 190 19.16 -16.96 -6.21
CA GLU A 190 19.35 -16.54 -7.62
C GLU A 190 19.59 -17.66 -8.69
N ARG A 191 19.11 -18.88 -8.48
CA ARG A 191 19.38 -20.05 -9.33
C ARG A 191 18.54 -20.15 -10.60
N LEU A 192 17.64 -19.21 -10.87
CA LEU A 192 16.77 -19.18 -12.05
C LEU A 192 17.05 -18.00 -12.99
N ARG A 193 18.32 -17.60 -13.15
CA ARG A 193 18.69 -16.81 -14.31
C ARG A 193 18.79 -17.78 -15.49
N PRO A 194 17.95 -17.68 -16.54
CA PRO A 194 18.29 -18.28 -17.80
C PRO A 194 19.64 -17.68 -18.24
N ALA A 195 20.57 -18.54 -18.64
CA ALA A 195 21.83 -18.11 -19.22
C ALA A 195 21.55 -17.08 -20.33
N PRO A 196 22.37 -16.00 -20.49
CA PRO A 196 22.19 -15.10 -21.59
C PRO A 196 22.24 -15.92 -22.87
N VAL A 197 21.18 -15.79 -23.69
CA VAL A 197 21.12 -16.40 -25.02
C VAL A 197 22.32 -15.80 -25.76
N GLY A 198 23.30 -16.65 -26.03
CA GLY A 198 24.52 -16.25 -26.73
C GLY A 198 24.15 -15.58 -28.04
N SER A 199 24.64 -14.35 -28.25
CA SER A 199 24.77 -13.75 -29.56
C SER A 199 25.77 -14.60 -30.33
N GLU A 200 25.26 -15.54 -31.11
CA GLU A 200 26.06 -16.15 -32.19
C GLU A 200 26.23 -15.06 -33.27
N GLU A 201 27.50 -14.75 -33.53
CA GLU A 201 27.97 -13.99 -34.69
C GLU A 201 27.74 -14.75 -36.00
#